data_19bd9722dc8c2f9215e03f96ff5832b4
#
_entry.id   19bd9722dc8c2f9215e03f96ff5832b4
#
_cell.length_a   1.000
_cell.length_b   1.000
_cell.length_c   1.000
_cell.angle_alpha   90.00
_cell.angle_beta   90.00
_cell.angle_gamma   90.00
#
_symmetry.space_group_name_H-M   'P 1'
#
loop_
_entity.id
_entity.type
_entity.pdbx_description
1 polymer ?
#
loop_
_entity_poly.entity_id
_entity_poly.type
_entity_poly.pdbx_seq_one_letter_code
_entity_poly.pdbx_strand_id
1 'polypeptide(L)'
;MTPEAADQFELGTDGPKQILVGVDDSTTSLRAASYAAGLARRQGAGVTVVYVAPVGSMGAATPGGADLAAAQRQATHQIAEDMRRRAVEVSRELGISITFIAAEGDAYTELRRIADEIRADAVVVGASAQAGHRLIGSLAVRLVRAGRWPVTVVP
;
A
#
# COMPACT_ATOMS: atom_id res chain seq x y z
N MET A 1 -19.06 -23.11 -17.29
CA MET A 1 -17.84 -22.37 -17.04
C MET A 1 -17.19 -22.98 -15.82
N THR A 2 -16.10 -23.68 -16.00
CA THR A 2 -15.39 -24.35 -14.93
C THR A 2 -14.62 -23.32 -14.07
N PRO A 3 -14.55 -23.48 -12.73
CA PRO A 3 -13.85 -22.55 -11.84
C PRO A 3 -12.35 -22.39 -12.13
N GLU A 4 -11.79 -23.25 -12.96
CA GLU A 4 -10.37 -23.29 -13.33
C GLU A 4 -9.91 -22.16 -14.24
N ALA A 5 -10.83 -21.48 -14.94
CA ALA A 5 -10.46 -20.38 -15.86
C ALA A 5 -10.24 -19.03 -15.15
N ALA A 6 -10.64 -18.91 -13.88
CA ALA A 6 -10.52 -17.66 -13.12
C ALA A 6 -9.18 -17.52 -12.38
N ASP A 7 -8.37 -18.57 -12.32
CA ASP A 7 -7.15 -18.65 -11.52
C ASP A 7 -5.88 -18.73 -12.37
N GLN A 8 -6.00 -18.62 -13.70
CA GLN A 8 -4.83 -18.53 -14.56
C GLN A 8 -4.34 -17.09 -14.62
N PHE A 9 -3.27 -16.83 -13.88
CA PHE A 9 -2.43 -15.65 -14.06
C PHE A 9 -1.94 -15.62 -15.52
N GLU A 10 -2.45 -14.69 -16.31
CA GLU A 10 -2.02 -14.49 -17.68
C GLU A 10 -0.62 -13.86 -17.72
N LEU A 11 0.39 -14.71 -17.59
CA LEU A 11 1.77 -14.29 -17.73
C LEU A 11 2.04 -13.72 -19.12
N GLY A 12 2.25 -12.43 -19.20
CA GLY A 12 3.09 -11.84 -20.23
C GLY A 12 2.40 -11.24 -21.44
N THR A 13 1.07 -11.19 -21.55
CA THR A 13 0.43 -10.53 -22.69
C THR A 13 -0.02 -9.10 -22.40
N ASP A 14 -0.53 -8.84 -21.21
CA ASP A 14 -1.17 -7.55 -20.90
C ASP A 14 -0.49 -6.76 -19.77
N GLY A 15 0.41 -7.36 -19.00
CA GLY A 15 0.96 -6.75 -17.79
C GLY A 15 -0.08 -6.56 -16.69
N PRO A 16 0.30 -5.95 -15.56
CA PRO A 16 -0.63 -5.71 -14.46
C PRO A 16 -1.69 -4.68 -14.85
N LYS A 17 -2.97 -4.97 -14.55
CA LYS A 17 -4.11 -4.05 -14.72
C LYS A 17 -4.51 -3.37 -13.43
N GLN A 18 -4.26 -4.01 -12.29
CA GLN A 18 -4.53 -3.48 -10.96
C GLN A 18 -3.30 -3.60 -10.07
N ILE A 19 -2.71 -2.46 -9.72
CA ILE A 19 -1.50 -2.39 -8.89
C ILE A 19 -1.88 -1.87 -7.51
N LEU A 20 -1.52 -2.62 -6.47
CA LEU A 20 -1.62 -2.14 -5.09
C LEU A 20 -0.27 -1.59 -4.65
N VAL A 21 -0.25 -0.41 -4.03
CA VAL A 21 0.94 0.13 -3.39
C VAL A 21 0.67 0.46 -1.93
N GLY A 22 1.48 -0.06 -1.03
CA GLY A 22 1.45 0.26 0.39
C GLY A 22 2.30 1.50 0.69
N VAL A 23 1.75 2.44 1.43
CA VAL A 23 2.42 3.70 1.82
C VAL A 23 2.32 3.93 3.33
N ASP A 24 3.38 4.51 3.91
CA ASP A 24 3.47 4.83 5.33
C ASP A 24 4.10 6.23 5.60
N ASP A 25 4.07 7.10 4.59
CA ASP A 25 4.68 8.44 4.60
C ASP A 25 6.23 8.45 4.64
N SER A 26 6.88 7.31 4.59
CA SER A 26 8.33 7.25 4.44
C SER A 26 8.77 7.63 3.02
N THR A 27 10.00 8.12 2.88
CA THR A 27 10.57 8.46 1.56
C THR A 27 10.55 7.27 0.60
N THR A 28 10.84 6.06 1.09
CA THR A 28 10.83 4.85 0.28
C THR A 28 9.43 4.46 -0.16
N SER A 29 8.41 4.63 0.70
CA SER A 29 7.02 4.37 0.33
C SER A 29 6.49 5.39 -0.68
N LEU A 30 6.91 6.66 -0.59
CA LEU A 30 6.56 7.68 -1.59
C LEU A 30 7.24 7.40 -2.95
N ARG A 31 8.48 6.90 -2.94
CA ARG A 31 9.15 6.41 -4.16
C ARG A 31 8.41 5.20 -4.74
N ALA A 32 7.95 4.29 -3.91
CA ALA A 32 7.14 3.14 -4.33
C ALA A 32 5.83 3.60 -5.00
N ALA A 33 5.15 4.59 -4.43
CA ALA A 33 3.95 5.18 -5.02
C ALA A 33 4.23 5.81 -6.39
N SER A 34 5.33 6.56 -6.52
CA SER A 34 5.75 7.16 -7.79
C SER A 34 6.10 6.10 -8.85
N TYR A 35 6.77 5.03 -8.43
CA TYR A 35 7.08 3.90 -9.30
C TYR A 35 5.80 3.20 -9.78
N ALA A 36 4.86 2.92 -8.87
CA ALA A 36 3.58 2.30 -9.20
C ALA A 36 2.76 3.16 -10.18
N ALA A 37 2.72 4.48 -9.96
CA ALA A 37 2.03 5.42 -10.85
C ALA A 37 2.65 5.44 -12.26
N GLY A 38 3.98 5.46 -12.35
CA GLY A 38 4.69 5.40 -13.63
C GLY A 38 4.46 4.07 -14.36
N LEU A 39 4.45 2.95 -13.62
CA LEU A 39 4.14 1.63 -14.17
C LEU A 39 2.70 1.58 -14.68
N ALA A 40 1.75 2.06 -13.88
CA ALA A 40 0.34 2.10 -14.25
C ALA A 40 0.09 2.91 -15.52
N ARG A 41 0.73 4.08 -15.65
CA ARG A 41 0.63 4.89 -16.86
C ARG A 41 1.10 4.15 -18.11
N ARG A 42 2.23 3.42 -18.01
CA ARG A 42 2.76 2.66 -19.15
C ARG A 42 1.92 1.44 -19.51
N GLN A 43 1.29 0.81 -18.51
CA GLN A 43 0.50 -0.42 -18.69
C GLN A 43 -0.99 -0.16 -18.90
N GLY A 44 -1.46 1.07 -18.78
CA GLY A 44 -2.89 1.35 -18.75
C GLY A 44 -3.60 0.76 -17.53
N ALA A 45 -2.89 0.66 -16.40
CA ALA A 45 -3.37 0.05 -15.17
C ALA A 45 -3.99 1.07 -14.21
N GLY A 46 -4.83 0.59 -13.28
CA GLY A 46 -5.25 1.33 -12.11
C GLY A 46 -4.29 1.12 -10.93
N VAL A 47 -4.21 2.10 -10.05
CA VAL A 47 -3.44 2.02 -8.80
C VAL A 47 -4.36 2.14 -7.60
N THR A 48 -4.22 1.24 -6.64
CA THR A 48 -4.80 1.38 -5.30
C THR A 48 -3.69 1.70 -4.32
N VAL A 49 -3.70 2.91 -3.79
CA VAL A 49 -2.80 3.38 -2.73
C VAL A 49 -3.41 3.05 -1.38
N VAL A 50 -2.70 2.28 -0.57
CA VAL A 50 -3.17 1.84 0.74
C VAL A 50 -2.26 2.38 1.83
N TYR A 51 -2.85 3.14 2.74
CA TYR A 51 -2.23 3.57 3.99
C TYR A 51 -2.82 2.77 5.14
N VAL A 52 -1.96 2.08 5.90
CA VAL A 52 -2.38 1.32 7.09
C VAL A 52 -1.88 2.01 8.34
N ALA A 53 -2.80 2.61 9.08
CA ALA A 53 -2.51 3.19 10.38
C ALA A 53 -2.30 2.10 11.44
N PRO A 54 -1.27 2.21 12.30
CA PRO A 54 -1.12 1.29 13.42
C PRO A 54 -2.29 1.44 14.39
N VAL A 55 -2.78 0.33 14.95
CA VAL A 55 -3.75 0.38 16.04
C VAL A 55 -3.13 1.10 17.21
N GLY A 56 -3.85 2.07 17.78
CA GLY A 56 -3.38 2.85 18.92
C GLY A 56 -2.89 1.95 20.07
N SER A 57 -1.69 2.24 20.56
CA SER A 57 -1.06 1.45 21.62
C SER A 57 -1.89 1.44 22.92
N MET A 58 -1.67 0.41 23.75
CA MET A 58 -2.34 0.17 25.06
C MET A 58 -2.17 1.28 26.11
N GLY A 59 -1.69 2.47 25.73
CA GLY A 59 -1.47 3.61 26.65
C GLY A 59 -2.73 4.37 27.07
N ALA A 60 -3.90 4.09 26.50
CA ALA A 60 -5.15 4.82 26.80
C ALA A 60 -5.65 4.67 28.26
N ALA A 61 -5.17 3.68 28.98
CA ALA A 61 -5.55 3.40 30.38
C ALA A 61 -4.64 4.12 31.40
N THR A 62 -3.61 4.85 30.98
CA THR A 62 -2.71 5.60 31.87
C THR A 62 -3.15 7.06 31.99
N PRO A 63 -2.84 7.76 33.10
CA PRO A 63 -3.09 9.19 33.24
C PRO A 63 -2.45 9.97 32.06
N GLY A 64 -3.26 10.75 31.34
CA GLY A 64 -2.82 11.46 30.11
C GLY A 64 -2.79 10.59 28.85
N GLY A 65 -3.01 9.28 28.94
CA GLY A 65 -2.97 8.36 27.81
C GLY A 65 -4.11 8.57 26.80
N ALA A 66 -5.28 9.03 27.29
CA ALA A 66 -6.42 9.33 26.41
C ALA A 66 -6.14 10.53 25.51
N ASP A 67 -5.50 11.59 26.01
CA ASP A 67 -5.15 12.77 25.24
C ASP A 67 -4.05 12.44 24.20
N LEU A 68 -3.07 11.64 24.61
CA LEU A 68 -2.02 11.17 23.69
C LEU A 68 -2.61 10.30 22.57
N ALA A 69 -3.52 9.39 22.90
CA ALA A 69 -4.20 8.54 21.93
C ALA A 69 -5.06 9.37 20.96
N ALA A 70 -5.75 10.40 21.45
CA ALA A 70 -6.52 11.32 20.61
C ALA A 70 -5.62 12.12 19.67
N ALA A 71 -4.50 12.66 20.16
CA ALA A 71 -3.52 13.37 19.34
C ALA A 71 -2.92 12.46 18.26
N GLN A 72 -2.63 11.21 18.58
CA GLN A 72 -2.10 10.23 17.66
C GLN A 72 -3.10 9.86 16.56
N ARG A 73 -4.39 9.67 16.91
CA ARG A 73 -5.46 9.46 15.93
C ARG A 73 -5.62 10.65 14.98
N GLN A 74 -5.56 11.86 15.53
CA GLN A 74 -5.64 13.08 14.72
C GLN A 74 -4.46 13.22 13.76
N ALA A 75 -3.24 12.94 14.21
CA ALA A 75 -2.05 12.95 13.36
C ALA A 75 -2.16 11.91 12.23
N THR A 76 -2.60 10.70 12.53
CA THR A 76 -2.86 9.63 11.56
C THR A 76 -3.90 10.03 10.53
N HIS A 77 -5.00 10.64 10.99
CA HIS A 77 -6.06 11.14 10.10
C HIS A 77 -5.52 12.23 9.15
N GLN A 78 -4.71 13.16 9.67
CA GLN A 78 -4.10 14.21 8.86
C GLN A 78 -3.19 13.65 7.77
N ILE A 79 -2.35 12.67 8.09
CA ILE A 79 -1.50 11.97 7.13
C ILE A 79 -2.36 11.31 6.03
N ALA A 80 -3.41 10.62 6.41
CA ALA A 80 -4.32 9.97 5.45
C ALA A 80 -4.99 10.97 4.49
N GLU A 81 -5.43 12.12 5.00
CA GLU A 81 -6.05 13.17 4.18
C GLU A 81 -5.06 13.84 3.22
N ASP A 82 -3.83 14.07 3.66
CA ASP A 82 -2.77 14.62 2.81
C ASP A 82 -2.40 13.64 1.68
N MET A 83 -2.30 12.37 1.99
CA MET A 83 -2.06 11.31 0.99
C MET A 83 -3.22 11.19 0.00
N ARG A 84 -4.46 11.26 0.48
CA ARG A 84 -5.66 11.24 -0.37
C ARG A 84 -5.66 12.38 -1.37
N ARG A 85 -5.40 13.61 -0.92
CA ARG A 85 -5.29 14.78 -1.81
C ARG A 85 -4.22 14.57 -2.87
N ARG A 86 -3.04 14.13 -2.46
CA ARG A 86 -1.93 13.88 -3.37
C ARG A 86 -2.28 12.79 -4.41
N ALA A 87 -2.97 11.74 -4.00
CA ALA A 87 -3.44 10.71 -4.93
C ALA A 87 -4.39 11.27 -6.00
N VAL A 88 -5.30 12.17 -5.61
CA VAL A 88 -6.22 12.86 -6.54
C VAL A 88 -5.45 13.75 -7.51
N GLU A 89 -4.48 14.52 -7.03
CA GLU A 89 -3.64 15.39 -7.88
C GLU A 89 -2.87 14.56 -8.91
N VAL A 90 -2.15 13.54 -8.47
CA VAL A 90 -1.38 12.65 -9.36
C VAL A 90 -2.27 11.93 -10.37
N SER A 91 -3.47 11.49 -9.95
CA SER A 91 -4.46 10.89 -10.84
C SER A 91 -4.83 11.82 -12.00
N ARG A 92 -5.05 13.09 -11.70
CA ARG A 92 -5.38 14.11 -12.74
C ARG A 92 -4.19 14.44 -13.63
N GLU A 93 -3.01 14.63 -13.02
CA GLU A 93 -1.79 14.99 -13.75
C GLU A 93 -1.35 13.90 -14.71
N LEU A 94 -1.42 12.64 -14.29
CA LEU A 94 -0.95 11.50 -15.09
C LEU A 94 -2.06 10.86 -15.94
N GLY A 95 -3.33 11.23 -15.74
CA GLY A 95 -4.46 10.65 -16.43
C GLY A 95 -4.65 9.15 -16.13
N ILE A 96 -4.33 8.71 -14.92
CA ILE A 96 -4.48 7.32 -14.46
C ILE A 96 -5.53 7.22 -13.36
N SER A 97 -6.18 6.06 -13.26
CA SER A 97 -7.10 5.79 -12.15
C SER A 97 -6.33 5.51 -10.88
N ILE A 98 -6.51 6.33 -9.84
CA ILE A 98 -5.95 6.09 -8.50
C ILE A 98 -7.08 6.06 -7.48
N THR A 99 -7.16 4.96 -6.73
CA THR A 99 -8.03 4.80 -5.56
C THR A 99 -7.17 4.88 -4.31
N PHE A 100 -7.60 5.66 -3.30
CA PHE A 100 -6.93 5.73 -2.00
C PHE A 100 -7.77 5.03 -0.94
N ILE A 101 -7.14 4.14 -0.18
CA ILE A 101 -7.76 3.42 0.94
C ILE A 101 -6.92 3.67 2.20
N ALA A 102 -7.57 4.15 3.26
CA ALA A 102 -7.02 4.18 4.60
C ALA A 102 -7.59 2.99 5.39
N ALA A 103 -6.73 2.20 6.00
CA ALA A 103 -7.07 1.08 6.85
C ALA A 103 -6.35 1.22 8.20
N GLU A 104 -6.77 0.44 9.20
CA GLU A 104 -6.15 0.40 10.52
C GLU A 104 -5.84 -1.04 10.89
N GLY A 105 -4.65 -1.30 11.42
CA GLY A 105 -4.26 -2.63 11.85
C GLY A 105 -2.82 -3.02 11.51
N ASP A 106 -2.59 -4.33 11.34
CA ASP A 106 -1.31 -4.87 10.87
C ASP A 106 -1.19 -4.66 9.36
N ALA A 107 -0.12 -4.00 8.93
CA ALA A 107 0.10 -3.62 7.53
C ALA A 107 0.02 -4.83 6.57
N TYR A 108 0.63 -5.96 6.92
CA TYR A 108 0.59 -7.15 6.07
C TYR A 108 -0.84 -7.70 5.95
N THR A 109 -1.55 -7.78 7.06
CA THR A 109 -2.92 -8.31 7.09
C THR A 109 -3.86 -7.47 6.24
N GLU A 110 -3.79 -6.14 6.39
CA GLU A 110 -4.64 -5.23 5.64
C GLU A 110 -4.28 -5.15 4.16
N LEU A 111 -2.98 -5.09 3.83
CA LEU A 111 -2.56 -5.10 2.43
C LEU A 111 -2.97 -6.39 1.73
N ARG A 112 -2.82 -7.54 2.40
CA ARG A 112 -3.27 -8.82 1.87
C ARG A 112 -4.77 -8.84 1.62
N ARG A 113 -5.56 -8.43 2.61
CA ARG A 113 -7.03 -8.38 2.51
C ARG A 113 -7.47 -7.51 1.33
N ILE A 114 -6.92 -6.29 1.24
CA ILE A 114 -7.26 -5.35 0.18
C ILE A 114 -6.79 -5.86 -1.18
N ALA A 115 -5.59 -6.43 -1.28
CA ALA A 115 -5.08 -7.01 -2.52
C ALA A 115 -5.98 -8.12 -3.06
N ASP A 116 -6.50 -8.98 -2.16
CA ASP A 116 -7.46 -10.02 -2.54
C ASP A 116 -8.81 -9.42 -2.99
N GLU A 117 -9.32 -8.42 -2.26
CA GLU A 117 -10.59 -7.75 -2.60
C GLU A 117 -10.59 -7.08 -3.96
N ILE A 118 -9.50 -6.35 -4.27
CA ILE A 118 -9.37 -5.65 -5.55
C ILE A 118 -8.83 -6.54 -6.68
N ARG A 119 -8.49 -7.78 -6.37
CA ARG A 119 -7.81 -8.71 -7.29
C ARG A 119 -6.54 -8.09 -7.89
N ALA A 120 -5.65 -7.65 -7.01
CA ALA A 120 -4.41 -7.01 -7.42
C ALA A 120 -3.54 -7.97 -8.26
N ASP A 121 -3.00 -7.47 -9.36
CA ASP A 121 -2.06 -8.21 -10.22
C ASP A 121 -0.61 -8.05 -9.76
N ALA A 122 -0.33 -7.00 -8.98
CA ALA A 122 0.99 -6.73 -8.43
C ALA A 122 0.89 -5.91 -7.14
N VAL A 123 1.86 -6.11 -6.25
CA VAL A 123 2.00 -5.35 -5.00
C VAL A 123 3.35 -4.63 -5.00
N VAL A 124 3.33 -3.34 -4.69
CA VAL A 124 4.52 -2.49 -4.62
C VAL A 124 4.66 -1.95 -3.20
N VAL A 125 5.83 -2.03 -2.63
CA VAL A 125 6.14 -1.47 -1.31
C VAL A 125 7.51 -0.82 -1.30
N GLY A 126 7.73 0.15 -0.41
CA GLY A 126 9.05 0.71 -0.16
C GLY A 126 9.94 -0.25 0.65
N ALA A 127 11.25 -0.13 0.49
CA ALA A 127 12.21 -0.77 1.38
C ALA A 127 12.10 -0.17 2.78
N SER A 128 12.42 -0.95 3.82
CA SER A 128 12.41 -0.43 5.19
C SER A 128 13.49 0.63 5.39
N ALA A 129 13.10 1.78 5.93
CA ALA A 129 14.01 2.86 6.28
C ALA A 129 14.66 2.70 7.68
N GLN A 130 14.19 1.75 8.48
CA GLN A 130 14.53 1.65 9.92
C GLN A 130 15.88 1.02 10.24
N ALA A 131 16.53 0.37 9.31
CA ALA A 131 17.88 -0.15 9.54
C ALA A 131 18.83 0.58 8.62
N GLY A 132 19.85 1.26 9.14
CA GLY A 132 20.89 1.98 8.39
C GLY A 132 21.65 1.14 7.35
N HIS A 133 21.11 -0.02 7.02
CA HIS A 133 21.44 -0.92 5.93
C HIS A 133 20.18 -1.15 5.09
N ARG A 134 20.35 -1.21 3.77
CA ARG A 134 19.30 -1.48 2.77
C ARG A 134 18.68 -2.88 2.95
N LEU A 135 17.98 -3.10 4.05
CA LEU A 135 17.32 -4.36 4.32
C LEU A 135 15.89 -4.32 3.78
N ILE A 136 15.53 -5.40 3.10
CA ILE A 136 14.13 -5.67 2.78
C ILE A 136 13.36 -5.73 4.10
N GLY A 137 12.39 -4.83 4.29
CA GLY A 137 11.61 -4.78 5.52
C GLY A 137 10.79 -6.06 5.75
N SER A 138 10.41 -6.29 7.01
CA SER A 138 9.61 -7.47 7.39
C SER A 138 8.31 -7.60 6.60
N LEU A 139 7.66 -6.48 6.28
CA LEU A 139 6.46 -6.44 5.45
C LEU A 139 6.71 -7.02 4.06
N ALA A 140 7.74 -6.56 3.36
CA ALA A 140 8.10 -7.04 2.02
C ALA A 140 8.43 -8.54 2.03
N VAL A 141 9.18 -9.01 3.04
CA VAL A 141 9.49 -10.44 3.21
C VAL A 141 8.22 -11.27 3.40
N ARG A 142 7.28 -10.81 4.21
CA ARG A 142 5.99 -11.50 4.43
C ARG A 142 5.16 -11.56 3.15
N LEU A 143 5.10 -10.48 2.37
CA LEU A 143 4.40 -10.42 1.09
C LEU A 143 5.00 -11.38 0.06
N VAL A 144 6.34 -11.40 -0.07
CA VAL A 144 7.04 -12.32 -0.98
C VAL A 144 6.81 -13.78 -0.57
N ARG A 145 6.91 -14.09 0.74
CA ARG A 145 6.67 -15.44 1.25
C ARG A 145 5.23 -15.93 1.10
N ALA A 146 4.28 -15.01 1.03
CA ALA A 146 2.88 -15.37 0.77
C ALA A 146 2.68 -16.01 -0.61
N GLY A 147 3.56 -15.71 -1.59
CA GLY A 147 3.56 -16.34 -2.90
C GLY A 147 2.29 -16.09 -3.72
N ARG A 148 1.60 -14.98 -3.47
CA ARG A 148 0.28 -14.69 -4.09
C ARG A 148 0.34 -13.70 -5.24
N TRP A 149 1.27 -12.75 -5.17
CA TRP A 149 1.43 -11.67 -6.16
C TRP A 149 2.89 -11.47 -6.51
N PRO A 150 3.19 -10.97 -7.70
CA PRO A 150 4.46 -10.30 -7.95
C PRO A 150 4.63 -9.15 -6.95
N VAL A 151 5.76 -9.09 -6.25
CA VAL A 151 6.05 -8.06 -5.26
C VAL A 151 7.28 -7.28 -5.71
N THR A 152 7.12 -5.96 -5.82
CA THR A 152 8.21 -5.04 -6.11
C THR A 152 8.58 -4.27 -4.86
N VAL A 153 9.84 -4.29 -4.49
CA VAL A 153 10.41 -3.52 -3.37
C VAL A 153 11.23 -2.37 -3.92
N VAL A 154 10.81 -1.15 -3.62
CA VAL A 154 11.46 0.08 -4.13
C VAL A 154 12.40 0.64 -3.06
N PRO A 155 13.70 0.82 -3.37
CA PRO A 155 14.70 1.37 -2.45
C PRO A 155 14.52 2.86 -2.15
#